data_6155b1480d050d01b7df4091e9486357
#
_entry.id   6155b1480d050d01b7df4091e9486357
#
_cell.length_a   1.000
_cell.length_b   1.000
_cell.length_c   1.000
_cell.angle_alpha   90.00
_cell.angle_beta   90.00
_cell.angle_gamma   90.00
#
_symmetry.space_group_name_H-M   'P 1'
#
loop_
_entity.id
_entity.type
_entity.pdbx_description
1 polymer ?
#
loop_
_entity_poly.entity_id
_entity_poly.type
_entity_poly.pdbx_seq_one_letter_code
_entity_poly.pdbx_strand_id
1 'polypeptide(L)'
;MKISPQVYVTGSLEAVEMYCKAFGAEISFQIKTEENTYAHCELTVNGQLFLAISEAPFDCDHNKEHVWQNMAFNVYEMGTEEAVRNAYEVLSDGGTVIDTLGPCDWNAYCANVIDKFGVFWWIAI
;
A
#
# COMPACT_ATOMS: atom_id res chain seq x y z
N MET A 1 17.14 -1.97 -17.94
CA MET A 1 16.85 -1.20 -16.73
C MET A 1 15.49 -1.62 -16.21
N LYS A 2 15.34 -1.79 -14.89
CA LYS A 2 14.07 -2.15 -14.24
C LYS A 2 13.84 -1.21 -13.06
N ILE A 3 12.59 -0.90 -12.78
CA ILE A 3 12.18 -0.13 -11.61
C ILE A 3 11.20 -1.00 -10.81
N SER A 4 11.38 -1.06 -9.50
CA SER A 4 10.42 -1.67 -8.60
C SER A 4 10.13 -0.72 -7.44
N PRO A 5 8.88 -0.62 -7.01
CA PRO A 5 8.54 0.23 -5.88
C PRO A 5 8.99 -0.43 -4.57
N GLN A 6 9.50 0.39 -3.65
CA GLN A 6 9.80 -0.05 -2.29
C GLN A 6 9.37 1.03 -1.30
N VAL A 7 8.77 0.60 -0.21
CA VAL A 7 8.35 1.46 0.90
C VAL A 7 9.13 1.11 2.17
N TYR A 8 9.46 2.13 2.92
CA TYR A 8 10.06 2.00 4.25
C TYR A 8 9.00 2.43 5.28
N VAL A 9 8.65 1.53 6.16
CA VAL A 9 7.56 1.74 7.12
C VAL A 9 7.96 1.31 8.52
N THR A 10 7.41 1.96 9.52
CA THR A 10 7.48 1.50 10.90
C THR A 10 6.34 0.52 11.14
N GLY A 11 6.66 -0.71 11.51
CA GLY A 11 5.69 -1.80 11.64
C GLY A 11 5.55 -2.63 10.37
N SER A 12 6.66 -3.07 9.80
CA SER A 12 6.69 -3.77 8.50
C SER A 12 5.90 -5.08 8.48
N LEU A 13 5.82 -5.83 9.59
CA LEU A 13 5.02 -7.06 9.64
C LEU A 13 3.54 -6.77 9.43
N GLU A 14 3.02 -5.79 10.14
CA GLU A 14 1.62 -5.36 10.01
C GLU A 14 1.34 -4.77 8.62
N ALA A 15 2.28 -3.99 8.08
CA ALA A 15 2.15 -3.43 6.73
C ALA A 15 2.05 -4.52 5.66
N VAL A 16 2.90 -5.52 5.70
CA VAL A 16 2.86 -6.66 4.78
C VAL A 16 1.52 -7.38 4.86
N GLU A 17 1.04 -7.68 6.06
CA GLU A 17 -0.26 -8.31 6.27
C GLU A 17 -1.39 -7.47 5.67
N MET A 18 -1.37 -6.17 5.90
CA MET A 18 -2.36 -5.23 5.37
C MET A 18 -2.36 -5.20 3.83
N TYR A 19 -1.18 -5.12 3.19
CA TYR A 19 -1.09 -5.08 1.73
C TYR A 19 -1.49 -6.41 1.08
N CYS A 20 -1.15 -7.54 1.71
CA CYS A 20 -1.63 -8.84 1.26
C CYS A 20 -3.16 -8.89 1.28
N LYS A 21 -3.76 -8.39 2.35
CA LYS A 21 -5.22 -8.35 2.51
C LYS A 21 -5.90 -7.36 1.55
N ALA A 22 -5.29 -6.20 1.32
CA ALA A 22 -5.84 -5.17 0.43
C ALA A 22 -5.84 -5.59 -1.05
N PHE A 23 -4.76 -6.22 -1.50
CA PHE A 23 -4.49 -6.45 -2.92
C PHE A 23 -4.48 -7.92 -3.33
N GLY A 24 -4.68 -8.86 -2.39
CA GLY A 24 -4.53 -10.28 -2.68
C GLY A 24 -3.09 -10.65 -3.01
N ALA A 25 -2.13 -9.91 -2.48
CA ALA A 25 -0.73 -10.15 -2.72
C ALA A 25 -0.21 -11.33 -1.89
N GLU A 26 0.87 -11.93 -2.37
CA GLU A 26 1.56 -13.03 -1.71
C GLU A 26 3.03 -12.67 -1.47
N ILE A 27 3.59 -13.15 -0.36
CA ILE A 27 5.01 -13.00 -0.08
C ILE A 27 5.79 -13.93 -1.01
N SER A 28 6.65 -13.37 -1.86
CA SER A 28 7.52 -14.14 -2.75
C SER A 28 8.96 -14.25 -2.24
N PHE A 29 9.39 -13.31 -1.39
CA PHE A 29 10.72 -13.31 -0.80
C PHE A 29 10.68 -12.54 0.52
N GLN A 30 11.45 -13.00 1.52
CA GLN A 30 11.52 -12.28 2.79
C GLN A 30 12.85 -12.53 3.51
N ILE A 31 13.37 -11.49 4.13
CA ILE A 31 14.47 -11.55 5.09
C ILE A 31 14.02 -10.81 6.34
N LYS A 32 13.99 -11.47 7.48
CA LYS A 32 13.67 -10.86 8.77
C LYS A 32 14.93 -10.42 9.51
N THR A 33 14.77 -9.37 10.31
CA THR A 33 15.79 -8.95 11.27
C THR A 33 15.73 -9.80 12.54
N GLU A 34 16.73 -9.68 13.41
CA GLU A 34 16.73 -10.30 14.74
C GLU A 34 15.57 -9.79 15.62
N GLU A 35 15.07 -8.59 15.36
CA GLU A 35 13.96 -7.96 16.08
C GLU A 35 12.59 -8.35 15.54
N ASN A 36 12.53 -9.34 14.65
CA ASN A 36 11.32 -9.82 14.01
C ASN A 36 10.56 -8.73 13.22
N THR A 37 11.29 -7.94 12.47
CA THR A 37 10.78 -7.02 11.45
C THR A 37 11.30 -7.46 10.08
N TYR A 38 10.83 -6.87 8.99
CA TYR A 38 11.36 -7.18 7.67
C TYR A 38 12.56 -6.28 7.34
N ALA A 39 13.72 -6.88 7.17
CA ALA A 39 14.84 -6.21 6.51
C ALA A 39 14.49 -5.98 5.04
N HIS A 40 13.82 -6.95 4.41
CA HIS A 40 13.30 -6.87 3.04
C HIS A 40 12.20 -7.90 2.85
N CYS A 41 11.09 -7.49 2.29
CA CYS A 41 9.97 -8.38 1.93
C CYS A 41 9.45 -7.99 0.55
N GLU A 42 9.28 -8.95 -0.33
CA GLU A 42 8.72 -8.73 -1.66
C GLU A 42 7.33 -9.37 -1.77
N LEU A 43 6.38 -8.58 -2.24
CA LEU A 43 5.02 -9.02 -2.52
C LEU A 43 4.80 -9.14 -4.02
N THR A 44 4.11 -10.18 -4.43
CA THR A 44 3.69 -10.41 -5.80
C THR A 44 2.18 -10.48 -5.92
N VAL A 45 1.69 -10.03 -7.06
CA VAL A 45 0.29 -10.20 -7.48
C VAL A 45 0.33 -10.86 -8.85
N ASN A 46 -0.38 -11.97 -9.02
CA ASN A 46 -0.37 -12.77 -10.26
C ASN A 46 1.06 -13.13 -10.72
N GLY A 47 1.95 -13.44 -9.77
CA GLY A 47 3.33 -13.84 -10.06
C GLY A 47 4.27 -12.69 -10.46
N GLN A 48 3.82 -11.46 -10.45
CA GLN A 48 4.63 -10.29 -10.76
C GLN A 48 4.94 -9.49 -9.50
N LEU A 49 6.17 -8.97 -9.41
CA LEU A 49 6.57 -8.10 -8.31
C LEU A 49 5.64 -6.89 -8.25
N PHE A 50 4.98 -6.73 -7.12
CA PHE A 50 4.04 -5.65 -6.86
C PHE A 50 4.66 -4.55 -5.99
N LEU A 51 5.23 -4.91 -4.85
CA LEU A 51 5.76 -3.98 -3.86
C LEU A 51 6.83 -4.66 -3.01
N ALA A 52 7.90 -3.95 -2.70
CA ALA A 52 8.85 -4.34 -1.66
C ALA A 52 8.65 -3.48 -0.42
N ILE A 53 8.81 -4.09 0.76
CA ILE A 53 8.64 -3.45 2.05
C ILE A 53 9.84 -3.73 2.93
N SER A 54 10.36 -2.69 3.59
CA SER A 54 11.40 -2.80 4.61
C SER A 54 11.01 -2.02 5.86
N GLU A 55 11.47 -2.48 7.01
CA GLU A 55 11.34 -1.69 8.24
C GLU A 55 12.15 -0.40 8.08
N ALA A 56 11.54 0.73 8.42
CA ALA A 56 12.21 2.02 8.39
C ALA A 56 13.39 2.02 9.37
N PRO A 57 14.55 2.55 8.99
CA PRO A 57 15.73 2.56 9.86
C PRO A 57 15.61 3.52 11.04
N PHE A 58 14.57 4.33 11.07
CA PHE A 58 14.26 5.30 12.13
C PHE A 58 12.75 5.38 12.29
N ASP A 59 12.32 5.81 13.48
CA ASP A 59 10.90 5.96 13.76
C ASP A 59 10.31 7.09 12.91
N CYS A 60 9.44 6.72 11.97
CA CYS A 60 8.69 7.65 11.15
C CYS A 60 7.33 7.87 11.81
N ASP A 61 7.12 9.03 12.42
CA ASP A 61 5.82 9.39 12.99
C ASP A 61 4.84 9.77 11.86
N HIS A 62 4.10 8.79 11.38
CA HIS A 62 3.10 8.95 10.33
C HIS A 62 1.79 9.58 10.83
N ASN A 63 1.67 9.83 12.15
CA ASN A 63 0.49 10.47 12.75
C ASN A 63 0.56 12.00 12.74
N LYS A 64 1.67 12.57 12.32
CA LYS A 64 1.77 14.02 12.12
C LYS A 64 0.95 14.44 10.92
N GLU A 65 0.39 15.65 10.96
CA GLU A 65 -0.38 16.26 9.89
C GLU A 65 0.20 15.89 8.52
N HIS A 66 -0.66 15.39 7.64
CA HIS A 66 -0.25 14.93 6.32
C HIS A 66 0.38 16.07 5.54
N VAL A 67 1.69 16.03 5.45
CA VAL A 67 2.41 16.85 4.50
C VAL A 67 2.04 16.32 3.11
N TRP A 68 1.75 17.21 2.18
CA TRP A 68 1.50 16.84 0.79
C TRP A 68 2.56 15.86 0.29
N GLN A 69 2.10 14.73 -0.19
CA GLN A 69 2.97 13.72 -0.79
C GLN A 69 2.97 13.88 -2.30
N ASN A 70 4.14 13.99 -2.87
CA ASN A 70 4.31 14.16 -4.31
C ASN A 70 4.46 12.84 -5.07
N MET A 71 4.33 11.71 -4.39
CA MET A 71 4.35 10.38 -4.98
C MET A 71 3.17 9.55 -4.47
N ALA A 72 2.52 8.85 -5.39
CA ALA A 72 1.50 7.88 -5.07
C ALA A 72 1.72 6.61 -5.88
N PHE A 73 1.25 5.49 -5.37
CA PHE A 73 1.15 4.26 -6.13
C PHE A 73 -0.25 4.17 -6.74
N ASN A 74 -0.30 4.04 -8.05
CA ASN A 74 -1.56 3.86 -8.77
C ASN A 74 -1.77 2.36 -9.00
N VAL A 75 -2.81 1.82 -8.38
CA VAL A 75 -3.25 0.43 -8.59
C VAL A 75 -4.58 0.49 -9.33
N TYR A 76 -4.58 0.11 -10.57
CA TYR A 76 -5.74 0.22 -11.46
C TYR A 76 -5.95 -1.10 -12.23
N GLU A 77 -7.06 -1.16 -12.96
CA GLU A 77 -7.50 -2.39 -13.60
C GLU A 77 -7.67 -3.53 -12.59
N MET A 78 -8.23 -3.20 -11.42
CA MET A 78 -8.45 -4.17 -10.35
C MET A 78 -9.59 -5.17 -10.67
N GLY A 79 -10.24 -5.00 -11.78
CA GLY A 79 -11.19 -5.95 -12.37
C GLY A 79 -12.62 -5.84 -11.87
N THR A 80 -12.86 -5.58 -10.59
CA THR A 80 -14.20 -5.49 -10.01
C THR A 80 -14.32 -4.35 -9.02
N GLU A 81 -15.51 -3.77 -8.89
CA GLU A 81 -15.80 -2.79 -7.83
C GLU A 81 -15.57 -3.37 -6.43
N GLU A 82 -15.85 -4.67 -6.25
CA GLU A 82 -15.62 -5.35 -4.96
C GLU A 82 -14.14 -5.34 -4.57
N ALA A 83 -13.23 -5.60 -5.53
CA ALA A 83 -11.80 -5.56 -5.27
C ALA A 83 -11.33 -4.15 -4.86
N VAL A 84 -11.81 -3.12 -5.55
CA VAL A 84 -11.51 -1.72 -5.21
C VAL A 84 -12.08 -1.36 -3.84
N ARG A 85 -13.30 -1.74 -3.55
CA ARG A 85 -13.94 -1.49 -2.25
C ARG A 85 -13.19 -2.17 -1.12
N ASN A 86 -12.80 -3.44 -1.30
CA ASN A 86 -12.01 -4.16 -0.31
C ASN A 86 -10.67 -3.45 -0.03
N ALA A 87 -9.95 -3.06 -1.06
CA ALA A 87 -8.70 -2.31 -0.90
C ALA A 87 -8.95 -0.97 -0.18
N TYR A 88 -9.99 -0.24 -0.57
CA TYR A 88 -10.37 1.01 0.09
C TYR A 88 -10.63 0.82 1.58
N GLU A 89 -11.42 -0.16 1.96
CA GLU A 89 -11.75 -0.43 3.37
C GLU A 89 -10.51 -0.80 4.18
N VAL A 90 -9.65 -1.65 3.63
CA VAL A 90 -8.42 -2.08 4.30
C VAL A 90 -7.42 -0.94 4.44
N LEU A 91 -7.16 -0.19 3.37
CA LEU A 91 -6.16 0.89 3.37
C LEU A 91 -6.60 2.11 4.17
N SER A 92 -7.90 2.42 4.18
CA SER A 92 -8.42 3.58 4.91
C SER A 92 -8.51 3.36 6.42
N ASP A 93 -8.47 2.13 6.89
CA ASP A 93 -8.51 1.81 8.31
C ASP A 93 -7.25 2.33 9.03
N GLY A 94 -7.43 3.31 9.91
CA GLY A 94 -6.32 4.02 10.57
C GLY A 94 -5.56 4.99 9.67
N GLY A 95 -5.97 5.11 8.42
CA GLY A 95 -5.38 6.03 7.44
C GLY A 95 -6.19 7.30 7.26
N THR A 96 -5.96 7.99 6.15
CA THR A 96 -6.65 9.22 5.78
C THR A 96 -7.23 9.08 4.38
N VAL A 97 -8.53 9.29 4.25
CA VAL A 97 -9.19 9.34 2.93
C VAL A 97 -9.01 10.73 2.35
N ILE A 98 -8.39 10.82 1.17
CA ILE A 98 -8.23 12.07 0.42
C ILE A 98 -9.43 12.28 -0.49
N ASP A 99 -9.74 11.27 -1.32
CA ASP A 99 -10.96 11.24 -2.14
C ASP A 99 -11.74 9.97 -1.83
N THR A 100 -12.99 10.14 -1.47
CA THR A 100 -13.87 9.01 -1.13
C THR A 100 -14.12 8.11 -2.33
N LEU A 101 -14.43 6.86 -2.06
CA LEU A 101 -14.73 5.85 -3.07
C LEU A 101 -15.93 6.28 -3.94
N GLY A 102 -15.71 6.33 -5.25
CA GLY A 102 -16.70 6.74 -6.21
C GLY A 102 -16.09 7.08 -7.57
N PRO A 103 -16.89 7.64 -8.49
CA PRO A 103 -16.39 8.02 -9.81
C PRO A 103 -15.55 9.31 -9.76
N CYS A 104 -14.62 9.42 -10.70
CA CYS A 104 -13.95 10.67 -11.06
C CYS A 104 -14.03 10.87 -12.57
N ASP A 105 -13.45 11.97 -13.10
CA ASP A 105 -13.59 12.32 -14.52
C ASP A 105 -13.00 11.27 -15.47
N TRP A 106 -12.05 10.47 -15.01
CA TRP A 106 -11.35 9.47 -15.84
C TRP A 106 -11.49 8.01 -15.36
N ASN A 107 -12.23 7.75 -14.30
CA ASN A 107 -12.49 6.40 -13.83
C ASN A 107 -13.85 6.29 -13.17
N ALA A 108 -14.54 5.19 -13.41
CA ALA A 108 -15.90 4.98 -12.91
C ALA A 108 -15.97 4.67 -11.41
N TYR A 109 -14.89 4.15 -10.82
CA TYR A 109 -14.88 3.72 -9.43
C TYR A 109 -13.46 3.70 -8.88
N CYS A 110 -13.12 4.73 -8.12
CA CYS A 110 -11.76 4.94 -7.61
C CYS A 110 -11.77 5.66 -6.26
N ALA A 111 -10.59 5.71 -5.64
CA ALA A 111 -10.37 6.45 -4.41
C ALA A 111 -8.90 6.86 -4.27
N ASN A 112 -8.65 7.90 -3.50
CA ASN A 112 -7.32 8.28 -3.02
C ASN A 112 -7.25 8.13 -1.50
N VAL A 113 -6.26 7.40 -1.01
CA VAL A 113 -6.08 7.09 0.41
C VAL A 113 -4.60 7.20 0.78
N ILE A 114 -4.32 7.79 1.93
CA ILE A 114 -3.02 7.62 2.60
C ILE A 114 -3.24 6.59 3.71
N ASP A 115 -2.55 5.46 3.66
CA ASP A 115 -2.72 4.42 4.65
C ASP A 115 -2.06 4.80 5.99
N LYS A 116 -2.29 4.00 7.03
CA LYS A 116 -1.75 4.28 8.37
C LYS A 116 -0.22 4.24 8.45
N PHE A 117 0.45 3.74 7.43
CA PHE A 117 1.91 3.74 7.31
C PHE A 117 2.44 4.95 6.53
N GLY A 118 1.55 5.83 6.05
CA GLY A 118 1.91 7.05 5.32
C GLY A 118 2.10 6.85 3.82
N VAL A 119 1.71 5.70 3.27
CA VAL A 119 1.81 5.42 1.84
C VAL A 119 0.57 5.92 1.12
N PHE A 120 0.78 6.66 0.03
CA PHE A 120 -0.29 7.25 -0.76
C PHE A 120 -0.68 6.33 -1.92
N TRP A 121 -1.97 6.00 -2.00
CA TRP A 121 -2.56 5.10 -2.98
C TRP A 121 -3.65 5.78 -3.77
N TRP A 122 -3.63 5.62 -5.09
CA TRP A 122 -4.80 5.73 -5.93
C TRP A 122 -5.21 4.33 -6.37
N ILE A 123 -6.43 3.94 -6.08
CA ILE A 123 -6.97 2.61 -6.39
C ILE A 123 -8.18 2.76 -7.31
N ALA A 124 -8.28 1.92 -8.33
CA ALA A 124 -9.29 2.09 -9.37
C ALA A 124 -9.67 0.78 -10.08
N ILE A 125 -10.90 0.76 -10.59
CA ILE A 125 -11.39 -0.32 -11.44
C ILE A 125 -10.78 -0.25 -12.83
#